data_ba150ab0a5b8e88c187de72a5cf666f4
#
_entry.id   ba150ab0a5b8e88c187de72a5cf666f4
#
_cell.length_a   1.000
_cell.length_b   1.000
_cell.length_c   1.000
_cell.angle_alpha   90.00
_cell.angle_beta   90.00
_cell.angle_gamma   90.00
#
_symmetry.space_group_name_H-M   'P 1'
#
loop_
_entity.id
_entity.type
_entity.pdbx_description
1 polymer ?
#
loop_
_entity_poly.entity_id
_entity_poly.type
_entity_poly.pdbx_seq_one_letter_code
_entity_poly.pdbx_strand_id
1 'polypeptide(L)'
;MDEMDFENRIVASGYSQEDADVELSLRPQRFEDYIGQDKVKENLRIYIDAAKDRGDTLDHVLLYGPPGLGKTTLAGIIANEMGVNFRVTSGPAIEKPGDLAALLTNLNEGDVLFVDEIHRLSRSVEEVLYPAMEDCALDIIIGKGPSARSIRLDLKHFTLIGATTRAGQLSAPLRDRFGVISRLELYTPEELSAIVVRSAGILGIGIDGEGALEIASRSRGTPRIANRLLKRTRDFAQILGKGSIDLESAQLALTRLEIDELGLDNVDRLLLESIIRFYKGGPVGLETIAAAIGEEAVTIEDIYEPYLMQIGFLARTPRGRVVTPAGYEHLGLPYEGQQRLF
;
A
#
# COMPACT_ATOMS: atom_id res chain seq x y z
N MET A 1 -9.88 27.74 3.66
CA MET A 1 -10.03 26.32 3.34
C MET A 1 -9.75 25.61 4.62
N ASP A 2 -10.82 25.13 5.27
CA ASP A 2 -10.82 24.78 6.69
C ASP A 2 -10.02 23.50 6.97
N GLU A 3 -9.28 23.50 8.10
CA GLU A 3 -8.58 22.32 8.65
C GLU A 3 -9.49 21.09 8.83
N MET A 4 -10.80 21.27 8.85
CA MET A 4 -11.82 20.22 8.91
C MET A 4 -11.90 19.34 7.64
N ASP A 5 -11.41 19.78 6.51
CA ASP A 5 -11.52 19.03 5.23
C ASP A 5 -10.47 17.90 5.12
N PHE A 6 -9.36 17.97 5.87
CA PHE A 6 -8.34 16.92 5.90
C PHE A 6 -8.73 15.70 6.76
N GLU A 7 -9.50 15.89 7.82
CA GLU A 7 -9.90 14.80 8.72
C GLU A 7 -10.97 13.88 8.11
N ASN A 8 -11.71 14.34 7.11
CA ASN A 8 -12.78 13.58 6.47
C ASN A 8 -12.34 12.74 5.26
N ARG A 9 -11.07 12.80 4.85
CA ARG A 9 -10.58 12.06 3.68
C ARG A 9 -10.30 10.59 4.03
N ILE A 10 -11.22 9.71 3.68
CA ILE A 10 -11.10 8.27 3.98
C ILE A 10 -10.00 7.60 3.16
N VAL A 11 -9.71 8.11 1.98
CA VAL A 11 -8.70 7.54 1.05
C VAL A 11 -7.34 8.23 1.20
N ALA A 12 -7.30 9.50 1.64
CA ALA A 12 -6.05 10.23 1.84
C ALA A 12 -5.27 9.77 3.08
N SER A 13 -3.94 9.88 3.00
CA SER A 13 -2.96 9.35 3.96
C SER A 13 -2.79 10.17 5.26
N GLY A 14 -3.71 11.07 5.60
CA GLY A 14 -3.70 11.82 6.86
C GLY A 14 -3.98 10.88 8.05
N TYR A 15 -2.93 10.38 8.71
CA TYR A 15 -3.02 9.53 9.90
C TYR A 15 -3.07 10.36 11.16
N SER A 16 -4.05 10.12 12.04
CA SER A 16 -3.91 10.41 13.47
C SER A 16 -3.09 9.29 14.15
N GLN A 17 -2.40 9.60 15.23
CA GLN A 17 -1.59 8.61 15.97
C GLN A 17 -2.46 7.46 16.53
N GLU A 18 -3.69 7.75 16.92
CA GLU A 18 -4.70 6.78 17.36
C GLU A 18 -5.13 5.83 16.22
N ASP A 19 -5.21 6.31 14.98
CA ASP A 19 -5.52 5.47 13.82
C ASP A 19 -4.40 4.48 13.53
N ALA A 20 -3.15 4.86 13.74
CA ALA A 20 -1.99 3.99 13.59
C ALA A 20 -1.97 2.85 14.61
N ASP A 21 -2.26 3.14 15.88
CA ASP A 21 -2.27 2.13 16.95
C ASP A 21 -3.40 1.11 16.76
N VAL A 22 -4.58 1.57 16.36
CA VAL A 22 -5.70 0.68 16.01
C VAL A 22 -5.39 -0.16 14.78
N GLU A 23 -4.80 0.44 13.73
CA GLU A 23 -4.40 -0.33 12.53
C GLU A 23 -3.37 -1.41 12.87
N LEU A 24 -2.43 -1.14 13.78
CA LEU A 24 -1.47 -2.12 14.27
C LEU A 24 -2.15 -3.29 14.99
N SER A 25 -3.16 -3.01 15.82
CA SER A 25 -3.91 -4.05 16.54
C SER A 25 -4.71 -4.97 15.62
N LEU A 26 -5.14 -4.48 14.46
CA LEU A 26 -5.89 -5.26 13.46
C LEU A 26 -4.99 -6.14 12.59
N ARG A 27 -3.66 -5.93 12.60
CA ARG A 27 -2.74 -6.69 11.75
C ARG A 27 -2.62 -8.14 12.20
N PRO A 28 -2.83 -9.11 11.30
CA PRO A 28 -2.55 -10.52 11.61
C PRO A 28 -1.05 -10.71 11.89
N GLN A 29 -0.77 -11.61 12.82
CA GLN A 29 0.60 -11.92 13.24
C GLN A 29 1.09 -13.27 12.71
N ARG A 30 0.20 -14.11 12.17
CA ARG A 30 0.48 -15.44 11.64
C ARG A 30 -0.19 -15.66 10.30
N PHE A 31 0.29 -16.63 9.52
CA PHE A 31 -0.32 -16.98 8.23
C PHE A 31 -1.76 -17.46 8.37
N GLU A 32 -2.13 -18.11 9.48
CA GLU A 32 -3.48 -18.60 9.73
C GLU A 32 -4.51 -17.47 9.81
N ASP A 33 -4.09 -16.32 10.34
CA ASP A 33 -4.94 -15.13 10.48
C ASP A 33 -4.93 -14.23 9.23
N TYR A 34 -4.03 -14.51 8.28
CA TYR A 34 -3.86 -13.70 7.08
C TYR A 34 -4.77 -14.21 5.96
N ILE A 35 -5.89 -13.54 5.76
CA ILE A 35 -6.91 -13.88 4.77
C ILE A 35 -6.44 -13.43 3.38
N GLY A 36 -6.75 -14.24 2.36
CA GLY A 36 -6.39 -13.99 0.95
C GLY A 36 -4.93 -14.23 0.61
N GLN A 37 -4.51 -13.88 -0.59
CA GLN A 37 -3.16 -14.05 -1.12
C GLN A 37 -2.65 -15.51 -1.05
N ASP A 38 -3.51 -16.51 -1.20
CA ASP A 38 -3.23 -17.92 -0.87
C ASP A 38 -2.00 -18.45 -1.58
N LYS A 39 -1.86 -18.17 -2.88
CA LYS A 39 -0.68 -18.59 -3.66
C LYS A 39 0.64 -18.02 -3.11
N VAL A 40 0.62 -16.76 -2.67
CA VAL A 40 1.81 -16.12 -2.08
C VAL A 40 2.12 -16.74 -0.73
N LYS A 41 1.10 -16.96 0.11
CA LYS A 41 1.24 -17.61 1.42
C LYS A 41 1.82 -19.02 1.31
N GLU A 42 1.28 -19.84 0.42
CA GLU A 42 1.72 -21.22 0.20
C GLU A 42 3.20 -21.26 -0.19
N ASN A 43 3.61 -20.42 -1.14
CA ASN A 43 5.01 -20.35 -1.54
C ASN A 43 5.92 -19.88 -0.40
N LEU A 44 5.53 -18.82 0.32
CA LEU A 44 6.32 -18.30 1.44
C LEU A 44 6.46 -19.34 2.57
N ARG A 45 5.41 -20.11 2.89
CA ARG A 45 5.49 -21.20 3.86
C ARG A 45 6.55 -22.24 3.46
N ILE A 46 6.53 -22.67 2.21
CA ILE A 46 7.52 -23.63 1.71
C ILE A 46 8.95 -23.07 1.85
N TYR A 47 9.18 -21.80 1.49
CA TYR A 47 10.53 -21.20 1.58
C TYR A 47 10.97 -21.03 3.04
N ILE A 48 10.08 -20.63 3.92
CA ILE A 48 10.34 -20.49 5.36
C ILE A 48 10.65 -21.83 5.99
N ASP A 49 9.85 -22.85 5.74
CA ASP A 49 10.06 -24.20 6.29
C ASP A 49 11.38 -24.79 5.80
N ALA A 50 11.66 -24.65 4.51
CA ALA A 50 12.92 -25.10 3.94
C ALA A 50 14.15 -24.37 4.51
N ALA A 51 14.07 -23.05 4.75
CA ALA A 51 15.12 -22.28 5.39
C ALA A 51 15.36 -22.74 6.83
N LYS A 52 14.28 -22.94 7.61
CA LYS A 52 14.34 -23.45 8.98
C LYS A 52 14.96 -24.85 9.06
N ASP A 53 14.55 -25.75 8.17
CA ASP A 53 15.08 -27.13 8.15
C ASP A 53 16.60 -27.17 7.86
N ARG A 54 17.11 -26.24 7.09
CA ARG A 54 18.55 -26.09 6.82
C ARG A 54 19.29 -25.30 7.89
N GLY A 55 18.58 -24.57 8.76
CA GLY A 55 19.18 -23.62 9.69
C GLY A 55 19.74 -22.37 9.03
N ASP A 56 19.20 -22.00 7.85
CA ASP A 56 19.61 -20.85 7.05
C ASP A 56 18.68 -19.66 7.28
N THR A 57 19.15 -18.46 6.84
CA THR A 57 18.27 -17.31 6.66
C THR A 57 17.37 -17.51 5.45
N LEU A 58 16.21 -16.87 5.45
CA LEU A 58 15.35 -16.82 4.26
C LEU A 58 16.02 -15.96 3.17
N ASP A 59 15.88 -16.33 1.92
CA ASP A 59 16.29 -15.49 0.78
C ASP A 59 15.62 -14.12 0.86
N HIS A 60 16.26 -13.10 0.26
CA HIS A 60 15.69 -11.76 0.20
C HIS A 60 14.37 -11.76 -0.58
N VAL A 61 13.35 -11.07 -0.05
CA VAL A 61 11.97 -11.06 -0.57
C VAL A 61 11.60 -9.68 -1.09
N LEU A 62 11.03 -9.61 -2.29
CA LEU A 62 10.41 -8.40 -2.84
C LEU A 62 8.89 -8.57 -2.89
N LEU A 63 8.18 -7.72 -2.15
CA LEU A 63 6.72 -7.65 -2.15
C LEU A 63 6.28 -6.43 -2.96
N TYR A 64 5.49 -6.62 -4.01
CA TYR A 64 5.03 -5.49 -4.82
C TYR A 64 3.53 -5.57 -5.14
N GLY A 65 2.93 -4.42 -5.41
CA GLY A 65 1.51 -4.28 -5.73
C GLY A 65 0.93 -2.98 -5.20
N PRO A 66 -0.34 -2.70 -5.49
CA PRO A 66 -1.04 -1.50 -5.03
C PRO A 66 -0.87 -1.19 -3.53
N PRO A 67 -1.05 0.06 -3.08
CA PRO A 67 -0.99 0.41 -1.67
C PRO A 67 -2.14 -0.26 -0.90
N GLY A 68 -1.95 -0.49 0.41
CA GLY A 68 -3.01 -1.01 1.28
C GLY A 68 -3.27 -2.52 1.24
N LEU A 69 -2.48 -3.31 0.49
CA LEU A 69 -2.64 -4.76 0.34
C LEU A 69 -1.97 -5.59 1.45
N GLY A 70 -1.32 -4.97 2.43
CA GLY A 70 -0.73 -5.69 3.55
C GLY A 70 0.73 -6.14 3.34
N LYS A 71 1.53 -5.48 2.46
CA LYS A 71 2.96 -5.79 2.27
C LYS A 71 3.75 -5.77 3.58
N THR A 72 3.60 -4.72 4.38
CA THR A 72 4.24 -4.59 5.70
C THR A 72 3.76 -5.66 6.69
N THR A 73 2.47 -5.99 6.65
CA THR A 73 1.88 -7.06 7.48
C THR A 73 2.47 -8.41 7.14
N LEU A 74 2.55 -8.73 5.85
CA LEU A 74 3.12 -9.98 5.37
C LEU A 74 4.60 -10.10 5.73
N ALA A 75 5.37 -9.01 5.63
CA ALA A 75 6.76 -8.97 6.08
C ALA A 75 6.91 -9.24 7.58
N GLY A 76 6.02 -8.67 8.41
CA GLY A 76 5.98 -8.95 9.84
C GLY A 76 5.64 -10.41 10.16
N ILE A 77 4.70 -11.01 9.41
CA ILE A 77 4.37 -12.43 9.53
C ILE A 77 5.57 -13.30 9.18
N ILE A 78 6.30 -13.00 8.09
CA ILE A 78 7.52 -13.74 7.71
C ILE A 78 8.53 -13.72 8.87
N ALA A 79 8.78 -12.56 9.48
CA ALA A 79 9.70 -12.45 10.62
C ALA A 79 9.23 -13.27 11.83
N ASN A 80 7.93 -13.20 12.15
CA ASN A 80 7.33 -13.97 13.24
C ASN A 80 7.43 -15.48 12.99
N GLU A 81 7.13 -15.93 11.78
CA GLU A 81 7.26 -17.33 11.39
C GLU A 81 8.71 -17.83 11.45
N MET A 82 9.67 -17.01 11.01
CA MET A 82 11.10 -17.30 11.15
C MET A 82 11.59 -17.27 12.60
N GLY A 83 10.84 -16.62 13.52
CA GLY A 83 11.22 -16.48 14.93
C GLY A 83 12.36 -15.49 15.17
N VAL A 84 12.46 -14.45 14.33
CA VAL A 84 13.54 -13.45 14.34
C VAL A 84 13.01 -12.04 14.56
N ASN A 85 13.91 -11.08 14.85
CA ASN A 85 13.49 -9.69 15.02
C ASN A 85 13.10 -9.05 13.69
N PHE A 86 12.12 -8.15 13.76
CA PHE A 86 11.60 -7.39 12.63
C PHE A 86 12.00 -5.92 12.77
N ARG A 87 12.87 -5.44 11.87
CA ARG A 87 13.27 -4.04 11.80
C ARG A 87 12.59 -3.37 10.61
N VAL A 88 11.95 -2.25 10.84
CA VAL A 88 11.18 -1.52 9.83
C VAL A 88 11.82 -0.19 9.53
N THR A 89 11.98 0.10 8.26
CA THR A 89 12.38 1.41 7.74
C THR A 89 11.67 1.69 6.41
N SER A 90 11.96 2.82 5.80
CA SER A 90 11.43 3.16 4.48
C SER A 90 12.54 3.72 3.58
N GLY A 91 12.36 3.63 2.24
CA GLY A 91 13.30 4.22 1.28
C GLY A 91 13.57 5.70 1.56
N PRO A 92 12.53 6.55 1.74
CA PRO A 92 12.72 7.95 2.09
C PRO A 92 13.47 8.23 3.39
N ALA A 93 13.42 7.33 4.37
CA ALA A 93 14.12 7.48 5.66
C ALA A 93 15.62 7.17 5.57
N ILE A 94 16.06 6.54 4.46
CA ILE A 94 17.47 6.22 4.20
C ILE A 94 18.01 7.25 3.20
N GLU A 95 18.47 8.38 3.69
CA GLU A 95 18.90 9.49 2.83
C GLU A 95 20.29 9.27 2.23
N LYS A 96 21.18 8.62 2.97
CA LYS A 96 22.60 8.43 2.59
C LYS A 96 23.11 7.03 2.95
N PRO A 97 24.20 6.59 2.30
CA PRO A 97 24.81 5.28 2.55
C PRO A 97 25.11 4.96 4.01
N GLY A 98 25.49 5.98 4.80
CA GLY A 98 25.78 5.81 6.24
C GLY A 98 24.56 5.44 7.07
N ASP A 99 23.37 5.88 6.69
CA ASP A 99 22.13 5.53 7.39
C ASP A 99 21.82 4.04 7.19
N LEU A 100 21.98 3.54 5.95
CA LEU A 100 21.83 2.12 5.65
C LEU A 100 22.89 1.27 6.37
N ALA A 101 24.16 1.70 6.35
CA ALA A 101 25.23 1.01 7.05
C ALA A 101 24.95 0.89 8.56
N ALA A 102 24.45 1.96 9.20
CA ALA A 102 24.07 1.95 10.60
C ALA A 102 22.93 0.96 10.89
N LEU A 103 21.92 0.86 9.99
CA LEU A 103 20.84 -0.12 10.13
C LEU A 103 21.37 -1.55 10.03
N LEU A 104 22.18 -1.85 9.00
CA LEU A 104 22.69 -3.19 8.73
C LEU A 104 23.65 -3.70 9.80
N THR A 105 24.52 -2.85 10.33
CA THR A 105 25.49 -3.22 11.39
C THR A 105 24.82 -3.49 12.75
N ASN A 106 23.58 -3.04 12.95
CA ASN A 106 22.80 -3.27 14.17
C ASN A 106 21.85 -4.48 14.06
N LEU A 107 21.90 -5.26 12.99
CA LEU A 107 21.13 -6.48 12.84
C LEU A 107 21.82 -7.65 13.58
N ASN A 108 21.02 -8.54 14.14
CA ASN A 108 21.48 -9.81 14.66
C ASN A 108 21.38 -10.88 13.59
N GLU A 109 21.94 -12.07 13.88
CA GLU A 109 21.87 -13.22 13.00
C GLU A 109 20.41 -13.60 12.70
N GLY A 110 20.05 -13.67 11.42
CA GLY A 110 18.74 -14.04 10.95
C GLY A 110 17.70 -12.91 10.95
N ASP A 111 18.01 -11.71 11.50
CA ASP A 111 17.03 -10.60 11.58
C ASP A 111 16.44 -10.25 10.20
N VAL A 112 15.19 -9.82 10.19
CA VAL A 112 14.51 -9.28 9.01
C VAL A 112 14.58 -7.76 9.00
N LEU A 113 15.16 -7.19 7.95
CA LEU A 113 15.09 -5.76 7.64
C LEU A 113 14.02 -5.53 6.58
N PHE A 114 12.97 -4.81 6.94
CA PHE A 114 11.92 -4.40 6.01
C PHE A 114 12.13 -2.95 5.57
N VAL A 115 12.16 -2.73 4.25
CA VAL A 115 12.28 -1.42 3.62
C VAL A 115 11.02 -1.14 2.80
N ASP A 116 10.14 -0.28 3.32
CA ASP A 116 8.97 0.16 2.55
C ASP A 116 9.38 1.19 1.50
N GLU A 117 8.62 1.24 0.38
CA GLU A 117 8.90 2.12 -0.76
C GLU A 117 10.38 2.05 -1.21
N ILE A 118 10.92 0.83 -1.31
CA ILE A 118 12.32 0.57 -1.60
C ILE A 118 12.79 1.20 -2.93
N HIS A 119 11.87 1.43 -3.89
CA HIS A 119 12.16 2.11 -5.16
C HIS A 119 12.57 3.59 -4.98
N ARG A 120 12.40 4.16 -3.79
CA ARG A 120 12.79 5.54 -3.47
C ARG A 120 14.21 5.65 -2.89
N LEU A 121 14.93 4.54 -2.78
CA LEU A 121 16.34 4.59 -2.42
C LEU A 121 17.15 5.36 -3.48
N SER A 122 18.07 6.19 -3.03
CA SER A 122 19.02 6.82 -3.94
C SER A 122 20.00 5.79 -4.50
N ARG A 123 20.54 6.04 -5.70
CA ARG A 123 21.50 5.13 -6.33
C ARG A 123 22.73 4.85 -5.47
N SER A 124 23.21 5.85 -4.73
CA SER A 124 24.36 5.70 -3.83
C SER A 124 24.04 4.78 -2.64
N VAL A 125 22.80 4.72 -2.20
CA VAL A 125 22.34 3.79 -1.15
C VAL A 125 22.19 2.38 -1.73
N GLU A 126 21.62 2.25 -2.93
CA GLU A 126 21.53 0.95 -3.61
C GLU A 126 22.90 0.30 -3.82
N GLU A 127 23.92 1.08 -4.22
CA GLU A 127 25.29 0.59 -4.43
C GLU A 127 25.92 0.00 -3.16
N VAL A 128 25.55 0.48 -1.98
CA VAL A 128 25.96 -0.10 -0.69
C VAL A 128 25.14 -1.33 -0.33
N LEU A 129 23.86 -1.37 -0.75
CA LEU A 129 22.98 -2.49 -0.48
C LEU A 129 23.37 -3.76 -1.26
N TYR A 130 23.94 -3.63 -2.47
CA TYR A 130 24.30 -4.78 -3.29
C TYR A 130 25.26 -5.76 -2.62
N PRO A 131 26.45 -5.35 -2.14
CA PRO A 131 27.36 -6.27 -1.45
C PRO A 131 26.80 -6.76 -0.11
N ALA A 132 25.95 -5.95 0.54
CA ALA A 132 25.28 -6.39 1.75
C ALA A 132 24.31 -7.56 1.51
N MET A 133 23.61 -7.56 0.37
CA MET A 133 22.68 -8.65 -0.01
C MET A 133 23.41 -9.90 -0.53
N GLU A 134 24.50 -9.72 -1.29
CA GLU A 134 25.19 -10.84 -1.94
C GLU A 134 26.21 -11.51 -1.01
N ASP A 135 27.02 -10.69 -0.35
CA ASP A 135 28.19 -11.16 0.39
C ASP A 135 28.07 -11.00 1.92
N CYS A 136 26.94 -10.49 2.41
CA CYS A 136 26.79 -10.06 3.81
C CYS A 136 27.97 -9.17 4.25
N ALA A 137 28.32 -8.17 3.46
CA ALA A 137 29.44 -7.26 3.73
C ALA A 137 29.16 -5.84 3.27
N LEU A 138 29.81 -4.88 3.91
CA LEU A 138 29.81 -3.47 3.53
C LEU A 138 31.21 -3.03 3.15
N ASP A 139 31.34 -2.35 2.02
CA ASP A 139 32.58 -1.68 1.63
C ASP A 139 32.52 -0.20 2.00
N ILE A 140 33.24 0.17 3.07
CA ILE A 140 33.26 1.53 3.60
C ILE A 140 34.54 2.24 3.14
N ILE A 141 34.38 3.37 2.44
CA ILE A 141 35.50 4.20 2.03
C ILE A 141 35.82 5.19 3.15
N ILE A 142 37.02 5.08 3.76
CA ILE A 142 37.52 6.00 4.78
C ILE A 142 38.59 6.91 4.19
N GLY A 143 38.43 8.23 4.39
CA GLY A 143 39.33 9.24 3.86
C GLY A 143 38.82 9.88 2.58
N LYS A 144 39.60 10.80 2.02
CA LYS A 144 39.29 11.52 0.78
C LYS A 144 40.50 11.53 -0.16
N GLY A 145 40.24 11.55 -1.45
CA GLY A 145 41.27 11.61 -2.50
C GLY A 145 42.13 10.35 -2.61
N PRO A 146 43.36 10.44 -3.10
CA PRO A 146 44.22 9.28 -3.38
C PRO A 146 44.61 8.43 -2.15
N SER A 147 44.43 8.96 -0.95
CA SER A 147 44.68 8.25 0.31
C SER A 147 43.47 7.55 0.91
N ALA A 148 42.32 7.59 0.22
CA ALA A 148 41.12 6.88 0.64
C ALA A 148 41.39 5.36 0.66
N ARG A 149 40.94 4.70 1.73
CA ARG A 149 41.04 3.23 1.88
C ARG A 149 39.64 2.66 1.96
N SER A 150 39.42 1.55 1.27
CA SER A 150 38.24 0.73 1.46
C SER A 150 38.46 -0.24 2.62
N ILE A 151 37.53 -0.28 3.54
CA ILE A 151 37.46 -1.27 4.62
C ILE A 151 36.22 -2.09 4.39
N ARG A 152 36.38 -3.42 4.27
CA ARG A 152 35.27 -4.37 4.20
C ARG A 152 34.87 -4.74 5.63
N LEU A 153 33.59 -4.55 5.94
CA LEU A 153 32.98 -4.90 7.21
C LEU A 153 32.00 -6.04 7.00
N ASP A 154 32.24 -7.16 7.65
CA ASP A 154 31.35 -8.31 7.60
C ASP A 154 30.07 -8.03 8.39
N LEU A 155 28.92 -8.37 7.82
CA LEU A 155 27.61 -8.29 8.41
C LEU A 155 27.15 -9.66 8.91
N LYS A 156 26.21 -9.66 9.85
CA LYS A 156 25.44 -10.86 10.18
C LYS A 156 24.52 -11.21 9.02
N HIS A 157 24.26 -12.51 8.83
CA HIS A 157 23.27 -12.94 7.83
C HIS A 157 21.90 -12.38 8.20
N PHE A 158 21.21 -11.85 7.23
CA PHE A 158 19.90 -11.21 7.41
C PHE A 158 19.01 -11.43 6.19
N THR A 159 17.72 -11.29 6.37
CA THR A 159 16.76 -11.26 5.26
C THR A 159 16.33 -9.83 5.00
N LEU A 160 16.53 -9.32 3.78
CA LEU A 160 15.93 -8.07 3.32
C LEU A 160 14.55 -8.37 2.75
N ILE A 161 13.53 -7.68 3.24
CA ILE A 161 12.21 -7.66 2.61
C ILE A 161 11.96 -6.26 2.08
N GLY A 162 12.01 -6.11 0.76
CA GLY A 162 11.66 -4.85 0.07
C GLY A 162 10.18 -4.80 -0.25
N ALA A 163 9.55 -3.65 -0.05
CA ALA A 163 8.18 -3.41 -0.50
C ALA A 163 8.12 -2.22 -1.47
N THR A 164 7.29 -2.32 -2.50
CA THR A 164 7.11 -1.24 -3.46
C THR A 164 5.73 -1.25 -4.09
N THR A 165 5.20 -0.05 -4.36
CA THR A 165 4.01 0.14 -5.19
C THR A 165 4.37 0.26 -6.68
N ARG A 166 5.63 0.56 -7.00
CA ARG A 166 6.13 0.90 -8.34
C ARG A 166 7.30 -0.02 -8.74
N ALA A 167 7.02 -1.32 -8.90
CA ALA A 167 8.06 -2.32 -9.23
C ALA A 167 8.87 -1.98 -10.49
N GLY A 168 8.28 -1.28 -11.45
CA GLY A 168 8.96 -0.83 -12.66
C GLY A 168 9.98 0.29 -12.45
N GLN A 169 9.99 0.97 -11.29
CA GLN A 169 10.97 1.99 -10.94
C GLN A 169 12.19 1.42 -10.19
N LEU A 170 12.10 0.16 -9.75
CA LEU A 170 13.23 -0.50 -9.11
C LEU A 170 14.33 -0.77 -10.14
N SER A 171 15.59 -0.48 -9.79
CA SER A 171 16.71 -0.77 -10.66
C SER A 171 16.83 -2.28 -10.93
N ALA A 172 17.20 -2.66 -12.16
CA ALA A 172 17.35 -4.07 -12.49
C ALA A 172 18.39 -4.78 -11.59
N PRO A 173 19.57 -4.16 -11.29
CA PRO A 173 20.54 -4.76 -10.38
C PRO A 173 19.99 -5.04 -8.97
N LEU A 174 19.17 -4.17 -8.43
CA LEU A 174 18.56 -4.40 -7.12
C LEU A 174 17.49 -5.49 -7.17
N ARG A 175 16.63 -5.46 -8.19
CA ARG A 175 15.58 -6.45 -8.36
C ARG A 175 16.13 -7.88 -8.51
N ASP A 176 17.21 -8.04 -9.26
CA ASP A 176 17.78 -9.35 -9.56
C ASP A 176 18.46 -10.02 -8.34
N ARG A 177 18.65 -9.27 -7.24
CA ARG A 177 19.16 -9.77 -5.96
C ARG A 177 18.08 -10.31 -5.01
N PHE A 178 16.82 -10.16 -5.37
CA PHE A 178 15.73 -10.78 -4.61
C PHE A 178 15.51 -12.21 -5.11
N GLY A 179 15.72 -13.19 -4.24
CA GLY A 179 15.47 -14.61 -4.55
C GLY A 179 13.98 -14.94 -4.63
N VAL A 180 13.14 -14.17 -3.89
CA VAL A 180 11.69 -14.35 -3.87
C VAL A 180 11.01 -13.04 -4.29
N ILE A 181 10.24 -13.08 -5.37
CA ILE A 181 9.48 -11.93 -5.86
C ILE A 181 7.99 -12.28 -5.87
N SER A 182 7.21 -11.57 -5.05
CA SER A 182 5.78 -11.84 -4.89
C SER A 182 4.93 -10.61 -5.18
N ARG A 183 3.99 -10.76 -6.13
CA ARG A 183 2.98 -9.76 -6.41
C ARG A 183 1.78 -9.98 -5.51
N LEU A 184 1.37 -8.94 -4.78
CA LEU A 184 0.11 -8.93 -4.08
C LEU A 184 -0.99 -8.41 -5.00
N GLU A 185 -2.13 -9.12 -4.99
CA GLU A 185 -3.29 -8.81 -5.80
C GLU A 185 -4.37 -8.13 -4.95
N LEU A 186 -5.32 -7.50 -5.63
CA LEU A 186 -6.49 -6.96 -4.94
C LEU A 186 -7.33 -8.11 -4.38
N TYR A 187 -7.93 -7.84 -3.24
CA TYR A 187 -8.81 -8.77 -2.56
C TYR A 187 -10.20 -8.78 -3.19
N THR A 188 -10.85 -9.94 -3.18
CA THR A 188 -12.26 -10.03 -3.55
C THR A 188 -13.15 -9.44 -2.45
N PRO A 189 -14.41 -9.06 -2.76
CA PRO A 189 -15.35 -8.62 -1.73
C PRO A 189 -15.56 -9.65 -0.62
N GLU A 190 -15.52 -10.95 -0.93
CA GLU A 190 -15.69 -12.04 0.03
C GLU A 190 -14.49 -12.13 0.98
N GLU A 191 -13.27 -12.03 0.45
CA GLU A 191 -12.03 -11.98 1.27
C GLU A 191 -12.03 -10.76 2.17
N LEU A 192 -12.41 -9.59 1.64
CA LEU A 192 -12.51 -8.36 2.43
C LEU A 192 -13.62 -8.45 3.48
N SER A 193 -14.76 -9.06 3.18
CA SER A 193 -15.82 -9.28 4.14
C SER A 193 -15.33 -10.13 5.33
N ALA A 194 -14.57 -11.19 5.06
CA ALA A 194 -13.95 -11.99 6.11
C ALA A 194 -12.94 -11.17 6.95
N ILE A 195 -12.15 -10.29 6.32
CA ILE A 195 -11.25 -9.36 7.03
C ILE A 195 -12.04 -8.39 7.89
N VAL A 196 -13.15 -7.83 7.39
CA VAL A 196 -14.03 -6.90 8.12
C VAL A 196 -14.63 -7.59 9.33
N VAL A 197 -15.16 -8.82 9.20
CA VAL A 197 -15.72 -9.59 10.32
C VAL A 197 -14.66 -9.86 11.39
N ARG A 198 -13.46 -10.31 10.99
CA ARG A 198 -12.34 -10.52 11.93
C ARG A 198 -11.98 -9.21 12.65
N SER A 199 -11.86 -8.11 11.91
CA SER A 199 -11.50 -6.80 12.46
C SER A 199 -12.59 -6.25 13.38
N ALA A 200 -13.87 -6.45 13.07
CA ALA A 200 -14.99 -6.08 13.92
C ALA A 200 -14.93 -6.83 15.26
N GLY A 201 -14.61 -8.12 15.25
CA GLY A 201 -14.39 -8.91 16.46
C GLY A 201 -13.27 -8.35 17.35
N ILE A 202 -12.14 -7.93 16.77
CA ILE A 202 -11.03 -7.30 17.51
C ILE A 202 -11.45 -5.94 18.09
N LEU A 203 -12.24 -5.17 17.35
CA LEU A 203 -12.77 -3.87 17.77
C LEU A 203 -13.92 -3.99 18.78
N GLY A 204 -14.42 -5.19 19.06
CA GLY A 204 -15.49 -5.43 20.00
C GLY A 204 -16.88 -4.95 19.53
N ILE A 205 -17.11 -4.91 18.21
CA ILE A 205 -18.42 -4.56 17.64
C ILE A 205 -19.02 -5.72 16.87
N GLY A 206 -20.33 -5.97 17.09
CA GLY A 206 -21.09 -6.93 16.30
C GLY A 206 -21.27 -6.45 14.86
N ILE A 207 -21.14 -7.37 13.92
CA ILE A 207 -21.42 -7.11 12.50
C ILE A 207 -22.05 -8.37 11.89
N ASP A 208 -23.07 -8.18 11.04
CA ASP A 208 -23.64 -9.28 10.25
C ASP A 208 -22.95 -9.45 8.89
N GLY A 209 -23.26 -10.54 8.20
CA GLY A 209 -22.62 -10.84 6.92
C GLY A 209 -22.96 -9.85 5.80
N GLU A 210 -24.16 -9.29 5.81
CA GLU A 210 -24.60 -8.32 4.78
C GLU A 210 -23.94 -6.97 5.01
N GLY A 211 -23.85 -6.49 6.24
CA GLY A 211 -23.14 -5.26 6.59
C GLY A 211 -21.63 -5.37 6.31
N ALA A 212 -21.03 -6.54 6.60
CA ALA A 212 -19.62 -6.78 6.30
C ALA A 212 -19.36 -6.79 4.79
N LEU A 213 -20.22 -7.41 4.00
CA LEU A 213 -20.09 -7.45 2.54
C LEU A 213 -20.32 -6.06 1.92
N GLU A 214 -21.23 -5.26 2.46
CA GLU A 214 -21.47 -3.89 2.01
C GLU A 214 -20.22 -3.01 2.21
N ILE A 215 -19.57 -3.08 3.38
CA ILE A 215 -18.30 -2.39 3.63
C ILE A 215 -17.21 -2.89 2.69
N ALA A 216 -17.13 -4.21 2.50
CA ALA A 216 -16.11 -4.85 1.69
C ALA A 216 -16.24 -4.45 0.20
N SER A 217 -17.45 -4.42 -0.35
CA SER A 217 -17.69 -4.07 -1.76
C SER A 217 -17.22 -2.66 -2.10
N ARG A 218 -17.32 -1.71 -1.16
CA ARG A 218 -16.89 -0.32 -1.34
C ARG A 218 -15.43 -0.07 -0.92
N SER A 219 -14.67 -1.12 -0.60
CA SER A 219 -13.29 -1.03 -0.08
C SER A 219 -12.20 -1.06 -1.16
N ARG A 220 -12.55 -0.92 -2.42
CA ARG A 220 -11.61 -0.86 -3.56
C ARG A 220 -10.60 -2.02 -3.61
N GLY A 221 -10.97 -3.20 -3.15
CA GLY A 221 -10.09 -4.37 -3.12
C GLY A 221 -8.94 -4.28 -2.12
N THR A 222 -8.98 -3.38 -1.12
CA THR A 222 -7.85 -3.19 -0.19
C THR A 222 -8.25 -3.31 1.28
N PRO A 223 -7.55 -4.14 2.08
CA PRO A 223 -7.79 -4.30 3.51
C PRO A 223 -7.67 -2.99 4.31
N ARG A 224 -6.77 -2.09 3.92
CA ARG A 224 -6.61 -0.78 4.58
C ARG A 224 -7.88 0.04 4.51
N ILE A 225 -8.50 0.16 3.31
CA ILE A 225 -9.75 0.90 3.14
C ILE A 225 -10.88 0.18 3.87
N ALA A 226 -10.97 -1.15 3.79
CA ALA A 226 -11.98 -1.94 4.48
C ALA A 226 -11.97 -1.69 6.00
N ASN A 227 -10.80 -1.72 6.62
CA ASN A 227 -10.66 -1.43 8.05
C ASN A 227 -11.00 0.03 8.41
N ARG A 228 -10.66 1.00 7.54
CA ARG A 228 -11.03 2.41 7.75
C ARG A 228 -12.53 2.62 7.65
N LEU A 229 -13.17 2.03 6.64
CA LEU A 229 -14.63 2.10 6.49
C LEU A 229 -15.33 1.41 7.67
N LEU A 230 -14.86 0.24 8.10
CA LEU A 230 -15.37 -0.45 9.28
C LEU A 230 -15.31 0.43 10.52
N LYS A 231 -14.15 1.07 10.76
CA LYS A 231 -13.97 1.95 11.92
C LYS A 231 -14.97 3.10 11.92
N ARG A 232 -15.16 3.75 10.79
CA ARG A 232 -16.15 4.85 10.65
C ARG A 232 -17.58 4.34 10.77
N THR A 233 -17.92 3.23 10.13
CA THR A 233 -19.24 2.61 10.25
C THR A 233 -19.55 2.23 11.70
N ARG A 234 -18.56 1.75 12.47
CA ARG A 234 -18.69 1.49 13.90
C ARG A 234 -19.10 2.75 14.66
N ASP A 235 -18.46 3.88 14.39
CA ASP A 235 -18.75 5.14 15.08
C ASP A 235 -20.21 5.55 14.85
N PHE A 236 -20.73 5.38 13.64
CA PHE A 236 -22.16 5.61 13.33
C PHE A 236 -23.08 4.62 14.06
N ALA A 237 -22.74 3.32 14.05
CA ALA A 237 -23.56 2.30 14.71
C ALA A 237 -23.64 2.52 16.23
N GLN A 238 -22.57 2.97 16.86
CA GLN A 238 -22.55 3.30 18.29
C GLN A 238 -23.43 4.51 18.64
N ILE A 239 -23.38 5.58 17.84
CA ILE A 239 -24.12 6.82 18.12
C ILE A 239 -25.59 6.70 17.73
N LEU A 240 -25.91 6.01 16.63
CA LEU A 240 -27.29 5.81 16.16
C LEU A 240 -28.04 4.67 16.90
N GLY A 241 -27.39 4.00 17.84
CA GLY A 241 -28.07 3.23 18.89
C GLY A 241 -28.35 1.75 18.61
N LYS A 242 -27.83 1.16 17.52
CA LYS A 242 -28.04 -0.26 17.23
C LYS A 242 -27.00 -1.18 17.93
N GLY A 243 -25.84 -0.66 18.31
CA GLY A 243 -24.76 -1.42 18.98
C GLY A 243 -24.11 -2.52 18.11
N SER A 244 -24.61 -2.72 16.89
CA SER A 244 -24.10 -3.64 15.88
C SER A 244 -24.24 -3.05 14.49
N ILE A 245 -23.43 -3.52 13.54
CA ILE A 245 -23.44 -3.12 12.13
C ILE A 245 -24.27 -4.14 11.35
N ASP A 246 -25.41 -3.71 10.82
CA ASP A 246 -26.23 -4.40 9.85
C ASP A 246 -26.14 -3.68 8.49
N LEU A 247 -26.74 -4.25 7.45
CA LEU A 247 -26.75 -3.66 6.10
C LEU A 247 -27.26 -2.22 6.11
N GLU A 248 -28.34 -1.92 6.84
CA GLU A 248 -28.95 -0.60 6.86
C GLU A 248 -28.00 0.44 7.50
N SER A 249 -27.38 0.09 8.64
CA SER A 249 -26.42 0.98 9.31
C SER A 249 -25.13 1.14 8.50
N ALA A 250 -24.66 0.09 7.81
CA ALA A 250 -23.53 0.19 6.90
C ALA A 250 -23.81 1.15 5.74
N GLN A 251 -24.95 0.98 5.06
CA GLN A 251 -25.36 1.85 3.95
C GLN A 251 -25.55 3.29 4.38
N LEU A 252 -26.18 3.52 5.54
CA LEU A 252 -26.35 4.86 6.09
C LEU A 252 -25.01 5.54 6.38
N ALA A 253 -24.08 4.81 7.00
CA ALA A 253 -22.75 5.34 7.30
C ALA A 253 -21.98 5.67 6.02
N LEU A 254 -21.93 4.75 5.04
CA LEU A 254 -21.21 4.93 3.78
C LEU A 254 -21.79 6.09 2.95
N THR A 255 -23.12 6.25 2.95
CA THR A 255 -23.79 7.39 2.32
C THR A 255 -23.41 8.71 2.99
N ARG A 256 -23.37 8.74 4.34
CA ARG A 256 -22.94 9.93 5.09
C ARG A 256 -21.47 10.28 4.89
N LEU A 257 -20.64 9.27 4.61
CA LEU A 257 -19.24 9.43 4.26
C LEU A 257 -19.02 9.76 2.78
N GLU A 258 -20.12 9.91 2.02
CA GLU A 258 -20.09 10.21 0.58
C GLU A 258 -19.36 9.16 -0.26
N ILE A 259 -19.34 7.91 0.20
CA ILE A 259 -18.77 6.77 -0.50
C ILE A 259 -19.86 6.09 -1.34
N ASP A 260 -19.69 6.06 -2.64
CA ASP A 260 -20.65 5.45 -3.56
C ASP A 260 -20.55 3.91 -3.62
N GLU A 261 -21.35 3.28 -4.47
CA GLU A 261 -21.44 1.83 -4.62
C GLU A 261 -20.12 1.18 -5.11
N LEU A 262 -19.29 1.92 -5.85
CA LEU A 262 -17.98 1.49 -6.30
C LEU A 262 -16.85 1.92 -5.35
N GLY A 263 -17.18 2.56 -4.23
CA GLY A 263 -16.19 3.04 -3.27
C GLY A 263 -15.52 4.36 -3.68
N LEU A 264 -16.07 5.13 -4.64
CA LEU A 264 -15.55 6.45 -4.96
C LEU A 264 -15.96 7.45 -3.88
N ASP A 265 -15.00 8.26 -3.46
CA ASP A 265 -15.24 9.37 -2.56
C ASP A 265 -15.51 10.69 -3.32
N ASN A 266 -15.68 11.78 -2.59
CA ASN A 266 -15.94 13.07 -3.18
C ASN A 266 -14.79 13.57 -4.07
N VAL A 267 -13.52 13.28 -3.72
CA VAL A 267 -12.36 13.71 -4.49
C VAL A 267 -12.26 12.96 -5.81
N ASP A 268 -12.56 11.65 -5.83
CA ASP A 268 -12.62 10.87 -7.08
C ASP A 268 -13.64 11.46 -8.05
N ARG A 269 -14.85 11.72 -7.55
CA ARG A 269 -15.91 12.33 -8.36
C ARG A 269 -15.53 13.71 -8.85
N LEU A 270 -14.98 14.55 -7.96
CA LEU A 270 -14.52 15.90 -8.30
C LEU A 270 -13.42 15.85 -9.39
N LEU A 271 -12.50 14.89 -9.31
CA LEU A 271 -11.44 14.69 -10.30
C LEU A 271 -12.05 14.37 -11.68
N LEU A 272 -12.94 13.38 -11.75
CA LEU A 272 -13.60 12.99 -13.00
C LEU A 272 -14.47 14.13 -13.57
N GLU A 273 -15.28 14.77 -12.72
CA GLU A 273 -16.12 15.89 -13.12
C GLU A 273 -15.31 17.09 -13.61
N SER A 274 -14.20 17.40 -12.96
CA SER A 274 -13.32 18.51 -13.40
C SER A 274 -12.77 18.26 -14.78
N ILE A 275 -12.30 17.03 -15.06
CA ILE A 275 -11.81 16.66 -16.39
C ILE A 275 -12.95 16.77 -17.43
N ILE A 276 -14.16 16.33 -17.09
CA ILE A 276 -15.30 16.37 -18.00
C ILE A 276 -15.72 17.82 -18.28
N ARG A 277 -15.97 18.61 -17.24
CA ARG A 277 -16.58 19.93 -17.35
C ARG A 277 -15.64 20.99 -17.89
N PHE A 278 -14.37 21.00 -17.42
CA PHE A 278 -13.43 22.05 -17.79
C PHE A 278 -12.57 21.68 -19.01
N TYR A 279 -12.35 20.39 -19.26
CA TYR A 279 -11.44 19.90 -20.29
C TYR A 279 -12.12 18.97 -21.31
N LYS A 280 -13.48 18.93 -21.34
CA LYS A 280 -14.27 18.13 -22.29
C LYS A 280 -13.89 16.64 -22.30
N GLY A 281 -13.59 16.11 -21.12
CA GLY A 281 -13.17 14.71 -20.94
C GLY A 281 -11.68 14.45 -21.17
N GLY A 282 -10.88 15.47 -21.42
CA GLY A 282 -9.44 15.37 -21.64
C GLY A 282 -9.03 15.33 -23.13
N PRO A 283 -7.74 15.13 -23.45
CA PRO A 283 -6.64 14.86 -22.51
C PRO A 283 -6.17 16.09 -21.73
N VAL A 284 -5.87 15.93 -20.45
CA VAL A 284 -5.40 17.00 -19.55
C VAL A 284 -4.20 16.54 -18.72
N GLY A 285 -3.25 17.44 -18.50
CA GLY A 285 -2.04 17.16 -17.70
C GLY A 285 -2.33 17.03 -16.22
N LEU A 286 -1.51 16.25 -15.49
CA LEU A 286 -1.65 15.99 -14.06
C LEU A 286 -1.64 17.27 -13.23
N GLU A 287 -0.65 18.16 -13.46
CA GLU A 287 -0.52 19.43 -12.75
C GLU A 287 -1.74 20.35 -12.94
N THR A 288 -2.35 20.29 -14.14
CA THR A 288 -3.52 21.08 -14.47
C THR A 288 -4.75 20.57 -13.69
N ILE A 289 -4.90 19.26 -13.58
CA ILE A 289 -5.97 18.63 -12.77
C ILE A 289 -5.75 18.98 -11.30
N ALA A 290 -4.53 18.81 -10.80
CA ALA A 290 -4.14 19.12 -9.43
C ALA A 290 -4.52 20.54 -9.02
N ALA A 291 -4.17 21.51 -9.85
CA ALA A 291 -4.55 22.91 -9.65
C ALA A 291 -6.07 23.14 -9.70
N ALA A 292 -6.79 22.42 -10.57
CA ALA A 292 -8.24 22.57 -10.73
C ALA A 292 -9.04 22.08 -9.52
N ILE A 293 -8.59 20.98 -8.86
CA ILE A 293 -9.29 20.39 -7.73
C ILE A 293 -8.68 20.77 -6.37
N GLY A 294 -7.56 21.51 -6.36
CA GLY A 294 -6.87 21.92 -5.14
C GLY A 294 -6.15 20.77 -4.42
N GLU A 295 -5.65 19.77 -5.17
CA GLU A 295 -4.96 18.61 -4.64
C GLU A 295 -3.50 18.58 -5.11
N GLU A 296 -2.61 17.88 -4.41
CA GLU A 296 -1.24 17.68 -4.87
C GLU A 296 -1.19 16.69 -6.04
N ALA A 297 -0.37 16.97 -7.05
CA ALA A 297 -0.21 16.10 -8.22
C ALA A 297 0.23 14.67 -7.84
N VAL A 298 1.13 14.55 -6.88
CA VAL A 298 1.60 13.24 -6.37
C VAL A 298 0.47 12.48 -5.68
N THR A 299 -0.39 13.14 -4.93
CA THR A 299 -1.56 12.53 -4.29
C THR A 299 -2.54 11.98 -5.33
N ILE A 300 -2.79 12.74 -6.39
CA ILE A 300 -3.64 12.27 -7.50
C ILE A 300 -3.03 11.03 -8.15
N GLU A 301 -1.74 11.07 -8.50
CA GLU A 301 -1.05 9.97 -9.19
C GLU A 301 -0.92 8.70 -8.36
N ASP A 302 -0.72 8.83 -7.04
CA ASP A 302 -0.43 7.68 -6.17
C ASP A 302 -1.67 7.10 -5.49
N ILE A 303 -2.73 7.91 -5.28
CA ILE A 303 -3.89 7.51 -4.48
C ILE A 303 -5.15 7.36 -5.35
N TYR A 304 -5.48 8.35 -6.17
CA TYR A 304 -6.76 8.38 -6.89
C TYR A 304 -6.68 7.73 -8.27
N GLU A 305 -5.72 8.09 -9.11
CA GLU A 305 -5.57 7.55 -10.46
C GLU A 305 -5.54 6.02 -10.53
N PRO A 306 -4.78 5.30 -9.66
CA PRO A 306 -4.64 3.86 -9.81
C PRO A 306 -5.97 3.13 -9.76
N TYR A 307 -6.85 3.52 -8.85
CA TYR A 307 -8.17 2.90 -8.73
C TYR A 307 -9.10 3.29 -9.88
N LEU A 308 -9.16 4.58 -10.24
CA LEU A 308 -9.98 5.05 -11.36
C LEU A 308 -9.57 4.43 -12.71
N MET A 309 -8.28 4.20 -12.90
CA MET A 309 -7.77 3.49 -14.08
C MET A 309 -8.14 1.99 -14.04
N GLN A 310 -8.07 1.38 -12.89
CA GLN A 310 -8.39 -0.03 -12.70
C GLN A 310 -9.87 -0.34 -13.00
N ILE A 311 -10.79 0.50 -12.52
CA ILE A 311 -12.23 0.35 -12.83
C ILE A 311 -12.59 0.89 -14.22
N GLY A 312 -11.59 1.38 -14.95
CA GLY A 312 -11.74 1.81 -16.33
C GLY A 312 -12.42 3.17 -16.51
N PHE A 313 -12.47 4.03 -15.48
CA PHE A 313 -13.08 5.37 -15.57
C PHE A 313 -12.11 6.43 -16.08
N LEU A 314 -10.82 6.21 -15.88
CA LEU A 314 -9.75 7.09 -16.31
C LEU A 314 -8.76 6.33 -17.20
N ALA A 315 -8.28 6.96 -18.25
CA ALA A 315 -7.22 6.42 -19.10
C ALA A 315 -6.04 7.40 -19.17
N ARG A 316 -4.82 6.86 -19.16
CA ARG A 316 -3.58 7.64 -19.30
C ARG A 316 -3.11 7.56 -20.76
N THR A 317 -2.93 8.71 -21.38
CA THR A 317 -2.42 8.85 -22.75
C THR A 317 -1.11 9.64 -22.74
N PRO A 318 -0.31 9.62 -23.83
CA PRO A 318 0.89 10.48 -23.92
C PRO A 318 0.60 11.99 -23.80
N ARG A 319 -0.64 12.42 -24.06
CA ARG A 319 -1.06 13.83 -23.96
C ARG A 319 -1.66 14.19 -22.60
N GLY A 320 -1.95 13.22 -21.74
CA GLY A 320 -2.57 13.42 -20.44
C GLY A 320 -3.68 12.40 -20.12
N ARG A 321 -4.49 12.75 -19.13
CA ARG A 321 -5.58 11.92 -18.60
C ARG A 321 -6.87 12.17 -19.34
N VAL A 322 -7.62 11.10 -19.59
CA VAL A 322 -8.89 11.13 -20.33
C VAL A 322 -9.92 10.32 -19.54
N VAL A 323 -11.11 10.89 -19.35
CA VAL A 323 -12.25 10.15 -18.76
C VAL A 323 -12.87 9.28 -19.86
N THR A 324 -13.12 8.02 -19.53
CA THR A 324 -13.70 7.04 -20.44
C THR A 324 -15.23 7.16 -20.52
N PRO A 325 -15.89 6.55 -21.51
CA PRO A 325 -17.36 6.49 -21.53
C PRO A 325 -17.97 5.92 -20.25
N ALA A 326 -17.35 4.91 -19.65
CA ALA A 326 -17.80 4.32 -18.38
C ALA A 326 -17.76 5.33 -17.21
N GLY A 327 -16.74 6.20 -17.18
CA GLY A 327 -16.67 7.27 -16.18
C GLY A 327 -17.77 8.32 -16.36
N TYR A 328 -18.16 8.65 -17.59
CA TYR A 328 -19.30 9.53 -17.86
C TYR A 328 -20.62 8.89 -17.43
N GLU A 329 -20.82 7.60 -17.78
CA GLU A 329 -22.01 6.85 -17.42
C GLU A 329 -22.20 6.79 -15.90
N HIS A 330 -21.15 6.50 -15.16
CA HIS A 330 -21.18 6.44 -13.70
C HIS A 330 -21.60 7.79 -13.07
N LEU A 331 -21.16 8.90 -13.63
CA LEU A 331 -21.52 10.24 -13.16
C LEU A 331 -22.89 10.72 -13.67
N GLY A 332 -23.58 9.92 -14.49
CA GLY A 332 -24.85 10.30 -15.12
C GLY A 332 -24.70 11.45 -16.13
N LEU A 333 -23.52 11.65 -16.69
CA LEU A 333 -23.22 12.71 -17.65
C LEU A 333 -23.26 12.19 -19.09
N PRO A 334 -23.78 12.98 -20.05
CA PRO A 334 -23.82 12.56 -21.45
C PRO A 334 -22.40 12.50 -22.04
N TYR A 335 -22.07 11.39 -22.64
CA TYR A 335 -20.83 11.24 -23.42
C TYR A 335 -21.06 11.71 -24.86
N GLU A 336 -20.72 12.95 -25.15
CA GLU A 336 -20.62 13.44 -26.51
C GLU A 336 -19.30 12.95 -27.08
N GLY A 337 -19.33 11.82 -27.80
CA GLY A 337 -18.12 11.15 -28.31
C GLY A 337 -17.06 12.16 -28.79
N GLN A 338 -15.85 12.05 -28.27
CA GLN A 338 -14.73 12.88 -28.72
C GLN A 338 -14.62 12.72 -30.23
N GLN A 339 -14.87 13.79 -31.00
CA GLN A 339 -14.53 13.82 -32.41
C GLN A 339 -13.06 13.45 -32.52
N ARG A 340 -12.79 12.30 -33.16
CA ARG A 340 -11.42 11.83 -33.43
C ARG A 340 -10.71 12.93 -34.18
N LEU A 341 -9.90 13.71 -33.49
CA LEU A 341 -8.89 14.55 -34.11
C LEU A 341 -7.77 13.61 -34.57
N PHE A 342 -7.87 13.18 -35.81
CA PHE A 342 -6.78 12.55 -36.54
C PHE A 342 -5.67 13.57 -36.84
#